data_7f09e8773e686120e0882da0272aef51
#
_entry.id   7f09e8773e686120e0882da0272aef51
#
_cell.length_a   1.000
_cell.length_b   1.000
_cell.length_c   1.000
_cell.angle_alpha   90.00
_cell.angle_beta   90.00
_cell.angle_gamma   90.00
#
_symmetry.space_group_name_H-M   'P 1'
#
loop_
_entity.id
_entity.type
_entity.pdbx_description
1 polymer ?
#
loop_
_entity_poly.entity_id
_entity_poly.type
_entity_poly.pdbx_seq_one_letter_code
_entity_poly.pdbx_strand_id
1 'polypeptide(L)'
;AVEIPFDALRDSLKTTGEDSMRVMFNSAKLIFHRKKDDANSKVKASAFLMLIEKDKVLDFFYNNRQPDGISSFVASVDTAGNTYTFNVTAPLQNKFKGVGETFGDDLVLVPVLRSSEDGNYYYRQQLWMTTTLLYNALCEDEALRPRLDLVYTRR
;
A
#
# COMPACT_ATOMS: atom_id res chain seq x y z
N ALA A 1 3.50 11.37 -0.54
CA ALA A 1 3.60 10.57 0.67
C ALA A 1 2.24 9.95 0.99
N VAL A 2 2.24 8.79 1.61
CA VAL A 2 1.06 8.08 2.10
C VAL A 2 1.22 7.94 3.61
N GLU A 3 0.29 8.52 4.35
CA GLU A 3 0.26 8.42 5.82
C GLU A 3 -0.98 7.63 6.25
N ILE A 4 -0.79 6.70 7.16
CA ILE A 4 -1.89 5.96 7.78
C ILE A 4 -2.13 6.60 9.16
N PRO A 5 -3.32 7.16 9.42
CA PRO A 5 -3.61 7.87 10.66
C PRO A 5 -3.80 6.88 11.82
N PHE A 6 -2.69 6.43 12.41
CA PHE A 6 -2.65 5.39 13.45
C PHE A 6 -3.41 5.77 14.71
N ASP A 7 -3.31 7.02 15.14
CA ASP A 7 -3.96 7.49 16.36
C ASP A 7 -5.48 7.46 16.17
N ALA A 8 -5.96 7.95 15.01
CA ALA A 8 -7.38 7.88 14.67
C ALA A 8 -7.88 6.42 14.58
N LEU A 9 -7.04 5.50 14.11
CA LEU A 9 -7.36 4.07 14.08
C LEU A 9 -7.49 3.50 15.49
N ARG A 10 -6.56 3.82 16.39
CA ARG A 10 -6.61 3.40 17.80
C ARG A 10 -7.86 3.95 18.50
N ASP A 11 -8.16 5.22 18.28
CA ASP A 11 -9.34 5.88 18.86
C ASP A 11 -10.63 5.26 18.36
N SER A 12 -10.73 4.96 17.06
CA SER A 12 -11.92 4.34 16.47
C SER A 12 -12.15 2.92 16.98
N LEU A 13 -11.10 2.18 17.30
CA LEU A 13 -11.20 0.85 17.89
C LEU A 13 -11.38 0.89 19.40
N LYS A 14 -11.38 2.09 20.02
CA LYS A 14 -11.51 2.31 21.49
C LYS A 14 -10.56 1.43 22.30
N THR A 15 -9.33 1.32 21.82
CA THR A 15 -8.32 0.48 22.44
C THR A 15 -7.24 1.36 23.08
N THR A 16 -7.06 1.25 24.37
CA THR A 16 -5.99 1.91 25.12
C THR A 16 -5.19 0.85 25.88
N GLY A 17 -3.86 0.98 25.84
CA GLY A 17 -2.97 0.14 26.65
C GLY A 17 -3.12 -1.37 26.39
N GLU A 18 -3.43 -2.15 27.42
CA GLU A 18 -3.53 -3.61 27.37
C GLU A 18 -4.63 -4.13 26.41
N ASP A 19 -5.66 -3.34 26.14
CA ASP A 19 -6.74 -3.73 25.22
C ASP A 19 -6.28 -3.87 23.78
N SER A 20 -5.18 -3.22 23.37
CA SER A 20 -4.61 -3.38 22.04
C SER A 20 -4.14 -4.82 21.76
N MET A 21 -3.71 -5.53 22.80
CA MET A 21 -3.29 -6.94 22.71
C MET A 21 -4.44 -7.89 22.40
N ARG A 22 -5.68 -7.50 22.70
CA ARG A 22 -6.89 -8.31 22.45
C ARG A 22 -7.46 -8.16 21.05
N VAL A 23 -6.99 -7.16 20.29
CA VAL A 23 -7.42 -6.95 18.91
C VAL A 23 -6.51 -7.71 17.96
N MET A 24 -7.12 -8.51 17.08
CA MET A 24 -6.42 -9.24 16.04
C MET A 24 -6.99 -8.86 14.68
N PHE A 25 -6.14 -8.34 13.81
CA PHE A 25 -6.51 -8.05 12.42
C PHE A 25 -6.47 -9.33 11.59
N ASN A 26 -7.62 -9.72 11.07
CA ASN A 26 -7.73 -10.85 10.16
C ASN A 26 -7.40 -10.42 8.72
N SER A 27 -7.69 -9.17 8.38
CA SER A 27 -7.37 -8.56 7.10
C SER A 27 -7.23 -7.05 7.25
N ALA A 28 -6.18 -6.48 6.69
CA ALA A 28 -5.99 -5.04 6.53
C ALA A 28 -5.54 -4.76 5.10
N LYS A 29 -6.37 -4.05 4.34
CA LYS A 29 -6.13 -3.73 2.94
C LYS A 29 -6.16 -2.24 2.72
N LEU A 30 -5.05 -1.69 2.21
CA LEU A 30 -4.97 -0.30 1.81
C LEU A 30 -5.30 -0.21 0.31
N ILE A 31 -6.36 0.51 -0.04
CA ILE A 31 -6.94 0.56 -1.37
C ILE A 31 -6.81 1.97 -1.93
N PHE A 32 -6.27 2.06 -3.14
CA PHE A 32 -6.19 3.30 -3.92
C PHE A 32 -6.97 3.14 -5.21
N HIS A 33 -7.89 4.07 -5.48
CA HIS A 33 -8.60 4.14 -6.75
C HIS A 33 -7.81 4.98 -7.74
N ARG A 34 -7.67 4.46 -8.96
CA ARG A 34 -7.08 5.21 -10.06
C ARG A 34 -8.16 5.84 -10.95
N LYS A 35 -7.86 6.97 -11.53
CA LYS A 35 -8.65 7.53 -12.62
C LYS A 35 -8.47 6.65 -13.86
N LYS A 36 -9.55 6.33 -14.54
CA LYS A 36 -9.48 5.58 -15.81
C LYS A 36 -8.62 6.35 -16.82
N ASP A 37 -7.83 5.60 -17.58
CA ASP A 37 -7.09 6.18 -18.70
C ASP A 37 -8.09 6.74 -19.73
N ASP A 38 -7.76 7.89 -20.28
CA ASP A 38 -8.47 8.38 -21.45
C ASP A 38 -8.24 7.40 -22.61
N ALA A 39 -9.30 7.04 -23.34
CA ALA A 39 -9.24 6.12 -24.47
C ALA A 39 -8.23 6.57 -25.56
N ASN A 40 -8.00 7.87 -25.66
CA ASN A 40 -7.06 8.47 -26.62
C ASN A 40 -5.66 8.72 -26.02
N SER A 41 -5.45 8.39 -24.73
CA SER A 41 -4.14 8.58 -24.12
C SER A 41 -3.12 7.56 -24.63
N LYS A 42 -2.01 8.08 -25.17
CA LYS A 42 -0.83 7.26 -25.52
C LYS A 42 -0.07 6.78 -24.30
N VAL A 43 -0.33 7.39 -23.16
CA VAL A 43 0.34 7.09 -21.90
C VAL A 43 -0.64 6.36 -20.98
N LYS A 44 -0.34 5.10 -20.67
CA LYS A 44 -1.18 4.25 -19.82
C LYS A 44 -0.68 4.28 -18.37
N ALA A 45 -1.60 4.03 -17.44
CA ALA A 45 -1.25 3.83 -16.05
C ALA A 45 -0.33 2.61 -15.87
N SER A 46 0.49 2.64 -14.81
CA SER A 46 1.35 1.51 -14.48
C SER A 46 0.52 0.26 -14.14
N ALA A 47 0.98 -0.90 -14.62
CA ALA A 47 0.36 -2.18 -14.27
C ALA A 47 0.62 -2.57 -12.80
N PHE A 48 1.73 -2.09 -12.22
CA PHE A 48 2.12 -2.36 -10.85
C PHE A 48 2.52 -1.07 -10.14
N LEU A 49 2.07 -0.95 -8.89
CA LEU A 49 2.57 0.05 -7.94
C LEU A 49 3.25 -0.66 -6.77
N MET A 50 4.32 -0.07 -6.30
CA MET A 50 4.99 -0.44 -5.06
C MET A 50 4.69 0.61 -4.00
N LEU A 51 4.25 0.17 -2.82
CA LEU A 51 4.18 0.96 -1.61
C LEU A 51 5.41 0.62 -0.78
N ILE A 52 6.24 1.59 -0.46
CA ILE A 52 7.54 1.38 0.18
C ILE A 52 7.87 2.55 1.10
N GLU A 53 8.63 2.31 2.16
CA GLU A 53 9.19 3.36 2.99
C GLU A 53 10.13 4.24 2.16
N LYS A 54 9.98 5.54 2.31
CA LYS A 54 10.69 6.54 1.49
C LYS A 54 12.20 6.44 1.57
N ASP A 55 12.71 6.20 2.76
CA ASP A 55 14.15 6.05 3.02
C ASP A 55 14.75 4.76 2.46
N LYS A 56 13.91 3.74 2.23
CA LYS A 56 14.32 2.45 1.67
C LYS A 56 14.27 2.37 0.13
N VAL A 57 13.70 3.36 -0.54
CA VAL A 57 13.51 3.34 -2.01
C VAL A 57 14.83 3.12 -2.75
N LEU A 58 15.86 3.90 -2.43
CA LEU A 58 17.16 3.78 -3.12
C LEU A 58 17.82 2.44 -2.88
N ASP A 59 17.85 1.98 -1.63
CA ASP A 59 18.43 0.70 -1.26
C ASP A 59 17.70 -0.48 -1.93
N PHE A 60 16.37 -0.42 -2.00
CA PHE A 60 15.55 -1.44 -2.65
C PHE A 60 15.94 -1.65 -4.11
N PHE A 61 15.98 -0.57 -4.90
CA PHE A 61 16.26 -0.67 -6.33
C PHE A 61 17.74 -0.87 -6.63
N TYR A 62 18.64 -0.27 -5.86
CA TYR A 62 20.08 -0.43 -6.05
C TYR A 62 20.53 -1.87 -5.78
N ASN A 63 20.01 -2.50 -4.76
CA ASN A 63 20.36 -3.86 -4.34
C ASN A 63 19.44 -4.95 -4.92
N ASN A 64 18.54 -4.59 -5.86
CA ASN A 64 17.56 -5.52 -6.46
C ASN A 64 16.79 -6.34 -5.41
N ARG A 65 16.35 -5.69 -4.33
CA ARG A 65 15.62 -6.37 -3.25
C ARG A 65 14.26 -6.87 -3.72
N GLN A 66 13.73 -7.86 -3.01
CA GLN A 66 12.36 -8.34 -3.19
C GLN A 66 11.42 -7.65 -2.19
N PRO A 67 10.15 -7.45 -2.55
CA PRO A 67 9.15 -6.97 -1.60
C PRO A 67 9.06 -7.93 -0.41
N ASP A 68 9.19 -7.39 0.80
CA ASP A 68 9.21 -8.15 2.05
C ASP A 68 7.82 -8.28 2.71
N GLY A 69 6.83 -7.52 2.24
CA GLY A 69 5.49 -7.46 2.83
C GLY A 69 5.44 -6.80 4.21
N ILE A 70 6.52 -6.11 4.61
CA ILE A 70 6.66 -5.38 5.88
C ILE A 70 6.96 -3.91 5.62
N SER A 71 8.06 -3.62 4.92
CA SER A 71 8.47 -2.26 4.56
C SER A 71 8.23 -1.93 3.09
N SER A 72 7.92 -2.94 2.28
CA SER A 72 7.65 -2.83 0.85
C SER A 72 6.58 -3.81 0.39
N PHE A 73 5.63 -3.30 -0.39
CA PHE A 73 4.47 -4.04 -0.88
C PHE A 73 4.28 -3.77 -2.36
N VAL A 74 3.81 -4.75 -3.13
CA VAL A 74 3.46 -4.58 -4.54
C VAL A 74 2.01 -4.93 -4.77
N ALA A 75 1.33 -4.10 -5.53
CA ALA A 75 -0.01 -4.32 -6.01
C ALA A 75 -0.06 -4.25 -7.53
N SER A 76 -0.76 -5.20 -8.15
CA SER A 76 -1.18 -5.08 -9.54
C SER A 76 -2.49 -4.28 -9.63
N VAL A 77 -2.69 -3.63 -10.76
CA VAL A 77 -3.97 -2.98 -11.03
C VAL A 77 -5.08 -4.03 -11.17
N ASP A 78 -6.15 -3.86 -10.41
CA ASP A 78 -7.42 -4.50 -10.74
C ASP A 78 -8.13 -3.63 -11.79
N THR A 79 -8.20 -4.15 -13.01
CA THR A 79 -8.80 -3.43 -14.15
C THR A 79 -10.31 -3.30 -14.04
N ALA A 80 -10.99 -4.20 -13.35
CA ALA A 80 -12.43 -4.15 -13.14
C ALA A 80 -12.81 -3.03 -12.16
N GLY A 81 -12.12 -2.98 -11.01
CA GLY A 81 -12.35 -1.96 -9.99
C GLY A 81 -11.53 -0.67 -10.17
N ASN A 82 -10.58 -0.63 -11.11
CA ASN A 82 -9.60 0.44 -11.25
C ASN A 82 -8.89 0.76 -9.94
N THR A 83 -8.43 -0.27 -9.23
CA THR A 83 -7.82 -0.15 -7.91
C THR A 83 -6.46 -0.81 -7.84
N TYR A 84 -5.65 -0.32 -6.89
CA TYR A 84 -4.47 -1.01 -6.38
C TYR A 84 -4.72 -1.34 -4.92
N THR A 85 -4.58 -2.60 -4.55
CA THR A 85 -4.85 -3.09 -3.19
C THR A 85 -3.59 -3.68 -2.58
N PHE A 86 -3.14 -3.09 -1.48
CA PHE A 86 -1.98 -3.54 -0.72
C PHE A 86 -2.43 -4.27 0.54
N ASN A 87 -1.93 -5.48 0.75
CA ASN A 87 -2.17 -6.22 1.99
C ASN A 87 -1.13 -5.80 3.04
N VAL A 88 -1.57 -5.08 4.05
CA VAL A 88 -0.72 -4.56 5.13
C VAL A 88 -1.06 -5.19 6.49
N THR A 89 -1.69 -6.35 6.50
CA THR A 89 -2.25 -6.99 7.71
C THR A 89 -1.19 -7.24 8.78
N ALA A 90 -0.10 -7.93 8.42
CA ALA A 90 0.92 -8.33 9.39
C ALA A 90 1.66 -7.11 9.99
N PRO A 91 2.25 -6.20 9.18
CA PRO A 91 2.97 -5.06 9.75
C PRO A 91 2.05 -4.06 10.44
N LEU A 92 0.79 -3.91 10.00
CA LEU A 92 -0.20 -3.09 10.70
C LEU A 92 -0.51 -3.67 12.09
N GLN A 93 -0.68 -4.99 12.18
CA GLN A 93 -0.90 -5.69 13.45
C GLN A 93 0.30 -5.51 14.39
N ASN A 94 1.52 -5.64 13.85
CA ASN A 94 2.75 -5.45 14.61
C ASN A 94 2.85 -4.03 15.17
N LYS A 95 2.59 -3.03 14.31
CA LYS A 95 2.60 -1.62 14.70
C LYS A 95 1.53 -1.31 15.75
N PHE A 96 0.34 -1.90 15.60
CA PHE A 96 -0.76 -1.73 16.54
C PHE A 96 -0.43 -2.30 17.93
N LYS A 97 0.24 -3.45 17.98
CA LYS A 97 0.68 -4.09 19.23
C LYS A 97 2.00 -3.55 19.76
N GLY A 98 2.75 -2.80 18.98
CA GLY A 98 4.09 -2.33 19.32
C GLY A 98 5.13 -3.46 19.42
N VAL A 99 4.96 -4.52 18.60
CA VAL A 99 5.85 -5.70 18.60
C VAL A 99 6.23 -6.08 17.17
N GLY A 100 7.41 -6.69 17.00
CA GLY A 100 7.88 -7.19 15.71
C GLY A 100 8.27 -6.09 14.71
N GLU A 101 8.53 -6.51 13.49
CA GLU A 101 8.87 -5.60 12.39
C GLU A 101 7.60 -4.94 11.83
N THR A 102 7.72 -3.68 11.49
CA THR A 102 6.63 -2.84 10.99
C THR A 102 7.16 -1.83 9.97
N PHE A 103 6.27 -1.19 9.25
CA PHE A 103 6.64 -0.09 8.35
C PHE A 103 6.71 1.26 9.09
N GLY A 104 7.54 2.16 8.55
CA GLY A 104 7.65 3.56 9.00
C GLY A 104 6.39 4.37 8.66
N ASP A 105 6.39 5.63 9.11
CA ASP A 105 5.23 6.52 8.90
C ASP A 105 5.25 7.20 7.52
N ASP A 106 6.41 7.32 6.88
CA ASP A 106 6.59 7.99 5.59
C ASP A 106 6.66 6.96 4.45
N LEU A 107 5.51 6.61 3.90
CA LEU A 107 5.37 5.69 2.78
C LEU A 107 5.22 6.45 1.46
N VAL A 108 5.74 5.88 0.39
CA VAL A 108 5.59 6.42 -0.98
C VAL A 108 5.10 5.36 -1.94
N LEU A 109 4.36 5.80 -2.95
CA LEU A 109 3.95 4.96 -4.07
C LEU A 109 4.90 5.17 -5.25
N VAL A 110 5.46 4.09 -5.76
CA VAL A 110 6.41 4.07 -6.88
C VAL A 110 5.85 3.19 -7.99
N PRO A 111 5.72 3.70 -9.23
CA PRO A 111 5.38 2.86 -10.37
C PRO A 111 6.55 1.92 -10.67
N VAL A 112 6.24 0.63 -10.83
CA VAL A 112 7.27 -0.39 -11.09
C VAL A 112 6.90 -1.29 -12.25
N LEU A 113 7.94 -1.82 -12.89
CA LEU A 113 7.86 -2.90 -13.86
C LEU A 113 8.19 -4.20 -13.17
N ARG A 114 7.43 -5.23 -13.48
CA ARG A 114 7.71 -6.60 -13.04
C ARG A 114 8.25 -7.39 -14.22
N SER A 115 9.42 -7.98 -14.04
CA SER A 115 9.97 -9.01 -14.91
C SER A 115 10.01 -10.34 -14.18
N SER A 116 10.05 -11.45 -14.92
CA SER A 116 10.22 -12.78 -14.36
C SER A 116 11.48 -13.39 -15.00
N GLU A 117 12.37 -13.91 -14.17
CA GLU A 117 13.58 -14.59 -14.58
C GLU A 117 13.82 -15.76 -13.61
N ASP A 118 14.02 -16.95 -14.14
CA ASP A 118 14.25 -18.19 -13.36
C ASP A 118 13.20 -18.46 -12.25
N GLY A 119 11.94 -18.11 -12.53
CA GLY A 119 10.84 -18.30 -11.58
C GLY A 119 10.73 -17.23 -10.48
N ASN A 120 11.65 -16.28 -10.45
CA ASN A 120 11.62 -15.15 -9.54
C ASN A 120 11.08 -13.90 -10.22
N TYR A 121 10.38 -13.05 -9.45
CA TYR A 121 9.92 -11.74 -9.90
C TYR A 121 10.93 -10.68 -9.49
N TYR A 122 11.29 -9.81 -10.45
CA TYR A 122 12.13 -8.64 -10.21
C TYR A 122 11.33 -7.37 -10.46
N TYR A 123 11.58 -6.36 -9.64
CA TYR A 123 10.88 -5.09 -9.73
C TYR A 123 11.88 -3.98 -10.02
N ARG A 124 11.63 -3.23 -11.10
CA ARG A 124 12.45 -2.08 -11.49
C ARG A 124 11.58 -0.84 -11.50
N GLN A 125 12.16 0.28 -11.12
CA GLN A 125 11.46 1.56 -11.21
C GLN A 125 11.10 1.85 -12.66
N GLN A 126 9.86 2.25 -12.88
CA GLN A 126 9.40 2.64 -14.21
C GLN A 126 9.81 4.10 -14.47
N LEU A 127 10.81 4.29 -15.34
CA LEU A 127 11.41 5.61 -15.61
C LEU A 127 10.81 6.32 -16.84
N TRP A 128 10.02 5.62 -17.65
CA TRP A 128 9.36 6.27 -18.79
C TRP A 128 8.00 6.85 -18.41
N MET A 129 7.52 7.77 -19.23
CA MET A 129 6.27 8.48 -19.00
C MET A 129 5.09 7.49 -18.82
N THR A 130 4.63 7.39 -17.59
CA THR A 130 3.36 6.78 -17.23
C THR A 130 2.53 7.78 -16.46
N THR A 131 1.23 7.76 -16.68
CA THR A 131 0.32 8.65 -15.95
C THR A 131 -0.59 7.81 -15.09
N THR A 132 -0.11 7.41 -13.91
CA THR A 132 -0.99 6.82 -12.90
C THR A 132 -1.57 7.95 -12.06
N LEU A 133 -2.79 8.34 -12.36
CA LEU A 133 -3.53 9.32 -11.56
C LEU A 133 -4.35 8.57 -10.52
N LEU A 134 -4.09 8.86 -9.25
CA LEU A 134 -4.83 8.33 -8.12
C LEU A 134 -5.75 9.43 -7.55
N TYR A 135 -6.93 9.03 -7.10
CA TYR A 135 -7.75 9.91 -6.29
C TYR A 135 -7.10 10.11 -4.92
N ASN A 136 -7.19 11.31 -4.40
CA ASN A 136 -6.64 11.68 -3.10
C ASN A 136 -7.73 11.70 -2.02
N ALA A 137 -7.34 11.97 -0.78
CA ALA A 137 -8.26 12.05 0.36
C ALA A 137 -9.26 13.21 0.27
N LEU A 138 -9.02 14.20 -0.61
CA LEU A 138 -9.90 15.36 -0.81
C LEU A 138 -10.87 15.16 -1.98
N CYS A 139 -10.92 13.96 -2.59
CA CYS A 139 -11.88 13.67 -3.64
C CYS A 139 -13.31 13.89 -3.14
N GLU A 140 -14.16 14.56 -3.94
CA GLU A 140 -15.57 14.80 -3.58
C GLU A 140 -16.34 13.49 -3.42
N ASP A 141 -16.10 12.53 -4.30
CA ASP A 141 -16.66 11.18 -4.20
C ASP A 141 -15.89 10.37 -3.15
N GLU A 142 -16.51 10.16 -2.00
CA GLU A 142 -15.92 9.41 -0.89
C GLU A 142 -15.59 7.96 -1.23
N ALA A 143 -16.34 7.34 -2.14
CA ALA A 143 -16.11 5.97 -2.56
C ALA A 143 -14.78 5.79 -3.31
N LEU A 144 -14.25 6.88 -3.89
CA LEU A 144 -12.98 6.89 -4.63
C LEU A 144 -11.77 7.30 -3.79
N ARG A 145 -11.99 7.78 -2.56
CA ARG A 145 -10.88 8.14 -1.66
C ARG A 145 -10.03 6.93 -1.31
N PRO A 146 -8.73 7.11 -1.04
CA PRO A 146 -7.91 6.08 -0.42
C PRO A 146 -8.54 5.61 0.88
N ARG A 147 -8.58 4.29 1.09
CA ARG A 147 -9.18 3.73 2.29
C ARG A 147 -8.43 2.53 2.81
N LEU A 148 -8.54 2.33 4.12
CA LEU A 148 -8.04 1.16 4.82
C LEU A 148 -9.23 0.29 5.23
N ASP A 149 -9.39 -0.85 4.57
CA ASP A 149 -10.42 -1.83 4.90
C ASP A 149 -9.88 -2.81 5.94
N LEU A 150 -10.54 -2.88 7.10
CA LEU A 150 -10.14 -3.70 8.22
C LEU A 150 -11.19 -4.75 8.56
N VAL A 151 -10.74 -5.98 8.72
CA VAL A 151 -11.49 -7.07 9.36
C VAL A 151 -10.73 -7.51 10.60
N TYR A 152 -11.36 -7.44 11.77
CA TYR A 152 -10.71 -7.76 13.02
C TYR A 152 -11.62 -8.54 13.97
N THR A 153 -11.00 -9.26 14.90
CA THR A 153 -11.66 -9.90 16.04
C THR A 153 -11.13 -9.30 17.34
N ARG A 154 -12.03 -9.18 18.32
CA ARG A 154 -11.67 -8.77 19.68
C ARG A 154 -11.91 -9.93 20.62
N ARG A 155 -10.90 -10.30 21.39
CA ARG A 155 -10.97 -11.36 22.43
C ARG A 155 -11.10 -10.77 23.82
#